data_954cd4879fffdeaf627afe96ab4fd232
#
_entry.id   954cd4879fffdeaf627afe96ab4fd232
#
_cell.length_a   1.000
_cell.length_b   1.000
_cell.length_c   1.000
_cell.angle_alpha   90.00
_cell.angle_beta   90.00
_cell.angle_gamma   90.00
#
_symmetry.space_group_name_H-M   'P 1'
#
loop_
_entity.id
_entity.type
_entity.pdbx_description
1 polymer ?
#
loop_
_entity_poly.entity_id
_entity_poly.type
_entity_poly.pdbx_seq_one_letter_code
_entity_poly.pdbx_strand_id
1 'polypeptide(L)'
;ESLSVERVCKTIHQYNKKPVSPGDMEKLLAIAKDCQKVKNYVYERFGGIGGLAKLYPGYTVQNEMTRSGLRAELGLPSVYFYLAIFDALGDIKSQWTRTKSKLFRLIAKNEEMTEEEKHYLRFLLKVNNAFEAVLNQHSIVLPGDMQRQYEALTEAVDVEKMHRYLCRQVRKYHGKQHTDSANGFSLSMKAYRYENGGVYIATKEKRKRIFIPLTDKNQYNSQIYLKLYPQEHRVEIKVPVQVKVREYAEYSGQVGAAFGMIVMLTTDEGHVYGERLGDYLAEYGEWVREQSKNYNRNRKENPGRKKYRAKKERYEEGLHSYINHELNLFLQTEKPKCIYLPKLPGTGKAGINKKINHAAAIWPRGYIRSRIMQKCRENSVKVVEVLGKDISRECSICGVIGEKQKGLFHCPNCGYQTEEKTNTARNAK
;
A
#
# COMPACT_ATOMS: atom_id res chain seq x y z
N GLU A 1 21.52 -27.45 -12.24
CA GLU A 1 20.53 -26.69 -11.48
C GLU A 1 20.56 -25.26 -12.01
N SER A 2 19.56 -24.86 -12.78
CA SER A 2 19.42 -23.47 -13.23
C SER A 2 19.08 -22.62 -12.03
N LEU A 3 20.00 -21.78 -11.58
CA LEU A 3 19.75 -20.74 -10.59
C LEU A 3 18.57 -19.91 -11.07
N SER A 4 17.44 -19.99 -10.38
CA SER A 4 16.26 -19.19 -10.69
C SER A 4 16.61 -17.72 -10.47
N VAL A 5 16.70 -16.95 -11.55
CA VAL A 5 16.96 -15.51 -11.49
C VAL A 5 15.83 -14.84 -10.70
N GLU A 6 16.16 -14.22 -9.59
CA GLU A 6 15.19 -13.53 -8.75
C GLU A 6 14.51 -12.40 -9.55
N ARG A 7 13.19 -12.34 -9.48
CA ARG A 7 12.38 -11.31 -10.15
C ARG A 7 11.59 -10.52 -9.12
N VAL A 8 11.45 -9.24 -9.38
CA VAL A 8 10.70 -8.31 -8.54
C VAL A 8 9.61 -7.65 -9.36
N CYS A 9 8.41 -7.54 -8.80
CA CYS A 9 7.32 -6.80 -9.43
C CYS A 9 7.55 -5.29 -9.29
N LYS A 10 7.48 -4.59 -10.41
CA LYS A 10 7.61 -3.13 -10.50
C LYS A 10 6.46 -2.57 -11.31
N THR A 11 5.93 -1.43 -10.92
CA THR A 11 4.93 -0.70 -11.71
C THR A 11 5.63 0.34 -12.58
N ILE A 12 5.41 0.25 -13.88
CA ILE A 12 5.85 1.26 -14.86
C ILE A 12 4.69 2.19 -15.16
N HIS A 13 4.98 3.46 -15.33
CA HIS A 13 4.01 4.51 -15.63
C HIS A 13 4.24 5.06 -17.01
N GLN A 14 3.16 5.15 -17.81
CA GLN A 14 3.16 5.79 -19.12
C GLN A 14 2.15 6.93 -19.12
N TYR A 15 2.45 7.97 -19.85
CA TYR A 15 1.63 9.20 -19.89
C TYR A 15 1.28 9.58 -21.31
N ASN A 16 0.15 10.27 -21.50
CA ASN A 16 -0.24 10.84 -22.76
C ASN A 16 0.73 11.96 -23.19
N LYS A 17 1.08 11.98 -24.46
CA LYS A 17 1.95 13.02 -25.07
C LYS A 17 1.21 14.32 -25.32
N LYS A 18 -0.08 14.25 -25.64
CA LYS A 18 -0.96 15.38 -25.91
C LYS A 18 -2.20 15.31 -25.01
N PRO A 19 -2.81 16.43 -24.63
CA PRO A 19 -4.07 16.42 -23.88
C PRO A 19 -5.11 15.53 -24.56
N VAL A 20 -5.80 14.70 -23.76
CA VAL A 20 -6.91 13.88 -24.26
C VAL A 20 -8.09 14.78 -24.56
N SER A 21 -8.74 14.58 -25.71
CA SER A 21 -9.91 15.38 -26.09
C SER A 21 -11.06 15.23 -25.06
N PRO A 22 -11.89 16.26 -24.87
CA PRO A 22 -13.03 16.15 -23.95
C PRO A 22 -13.96 14.98 -24.28
N GLY A 23 -14.23 14.74 -25.57
CA GLY A 23 -15.09 13.64 -26.01
C GLY A 23 -14.48 12.25 -25.75
N ASP A 24 -13.18 12.08 -25.92
CA ASP A 24 -12.50 10.84 -25.59
C ASP A 24 -12.43 10.63 -24.07
N MET A 25 -12.15 11.69 -23.33
CA MET A 25 -12.17 11.64 -21.86
C MET A 25 -13.53 11.24 -21.32
N GLU A 26 -14.61 11.76 -21.90
CA GLU A 26 -15.98 11.41 -21.52
C GLU A 26 -16.27 9.92 -21.75
N LYS A 27 -15.84 9.37 -22.89
CA LYS A 27 -15.97 7.92 -23.19
C LYS A 27 -15.21 7.05 -22.21
N LEU A 28 -13.99 7.45 -21.83
CA LEU A 28 -13.19 6.74 -20.84
C LEU A 28 -13.81 6.82 -19.45
N LEU A 29 -14.33 8.00 -19.06
CA LEU A 29 -15.05 8.18 -17.79
C LEU A 29 -16.34 7.36 -17.72
N ALA A 30 -17.04 7.17 -18.83
CA ALA A 30 -18.22 6.32 -18.87
C ALA A 30 -17.88 4.88 -18.51
N ILE A 31 -16.77 4.33 -19.03
CA ILE A 31 -16.28 3.00 -18.66
C ILE A 31 -15.89 2.96 -17.17
N ALA A 32 -15.17 3.97 -16.68
CA ALA A 32 -14.75 4.03 -15.29
C ALA A 32 -15.94 4.06 -14.31
N LYS A 33 -16.99 4.81 -14.65
CA LYS A 33 -18.24 4.87 -13.86
C LYS A 33 -18.95 3.51 -13.83
N ASP A 34 -19.01 2.83 -14.96
CA ASP A 34 -19.66 1.51 -15.01
C ASP A 34 -18.83 0.47 -14.27
N CYS A 35 -17.50 0.50 -14.37
CA CYS A 35 -16.61 -0.35 -13.56
C CYS A 35 -16.78 -0.09 -12.06
N GLN A 36 -16.95 1.17 -11.65
CA GLN A 36 -17.26 1.53 -10.26
C GLN A 36 -18.57 0.89 -9.80
N LYS A 37 -19.63 0.96 -10.61
CA LYS A 37 -20.93 0.34 -10.29
C LYS A 37 -20.80 -1.17 -10.13
N VAL A 38 -20.08 -1.82 -11.05
CA VAL A 38 -19.81 -3.27 -10.96
C VAL A 38 -19.05 -3.60 -9.67
N LYS A 39 -17.99 -2.87 -9.35
CA LYS A 39 -17.22 -3.09 -8.12
C LYS A 39 -18.10 -2.93 -6.88
N ASN A 40 -18.88 -1.86 -6.79
CA ASN A 40 -19.76 -1.63 -5.64
C ASN A 40 -20.84 -2.70 -5.49
N TYR A 41 -21.38 -3.19 -6.61
CA TYR A 41 -22.32 -4.31 -6.60
C TYR A 41 -21.68 -5.59 -6.03
N VAL A 42 -20.44 -5.89 -6.43
CA VAL A 42 -19.67 -7.03 -5.90
C VAL A 42 -19.37 -6.86 -4.42
N TYR A 43 -18.95 -5.67 -3.99
CA TYR A 43 -18.67 -5.37 -2.58
C TYR A 43 -19.90 -5.58 -1.71
N GLU A 44 -21.05 -5.07 -2.15
CA GLU A 44 -22.29 -5.16 -1.40
C GLU A 44 -22.73 -6.63 -1.26
N ARG A 45 -22.68 -7.39 -2.35
CA ARG A 45 -23.21 -8.75 -2.40
C ARG A 45 -22.26 -9.78 -1.80
N PHE A 46 -20.94 -9.63 -1.99
CA PHE A 46 -19.96 -10.66 -1.65
C PHE A 46 -18.90 -10.21 -0.63
N GLY A 47 -18.88 -8.94 -0.24
CA GLY A 47 -17.86 -8.39 0.66
C GLY A 47 -18.04 -8.75 2.14
N GLY A 48 -19.23 -9.21 2.53
CA GLY A 48 -19.55 -9.58 3.90
C GLY A 48 -19.25 -11.05 4.23
N ILE A 49 -19.57 -11.44 5.45
CA ILE A 49 -19.37 -12.79 5.99
C ILE A 49 -20.03 -13.86 5.11
N GLY A 50 -21.27 -13.63 4.66
CA GLY A 50 -22.01 -14.58 3.80
C GLY A 50 -21.39 -14.81 2.42
N GLY A 51 -20.48 -13.92 1.97
CA GLY A 51 -19.75 -14.04 0.71
C GLY A 51 -18.49 -14.90 0.80
N LEU A 52 -17.99 -15.21 1.99
CA LEU A 52 -16.71 -15.89 2.18
C LEU A 52 -16.60 -17.22 1.43
N ALA A 53 -17.64 -18.05 1.46
CA ALA A 53 -17.65 -19.35 0.79
C ALA A 53 -17.54 -19.24 -0.74
N LYS A 54 -17.85 -18.07 -1.32
CA LYS A 54 -17.87 -17.82 -2.77
C LYS A 54 -16.58 -17.17 -3.29
N LEU A 55 -15.70 -16.73 -2.39
CA LEU A 55 -14.46 -16.05 -2.79
C LEU A 55 -13.42 -17.01 -3.38
N TYR A 56 -13.49 -18.28 -3.01
CA TYR A 56 -12.58 -19.32 -3.44
C TYR A 56 -13.36 -20.57 -3.86
N PRO A 57 -13.38 -20.90 -5.13
CA PRO A 57 -12.77 -20.20 -6.27
C PRO A 57 -13.60 -19.00 -6.75
N GLY A 58 -12.90 -17.94 -7.22
CA GLY A 58 -13.52 -16.67 -7.63
C GLY A 58 -14.49 -16.76 -8.82
N TYR A 59 -14.46 -17.85 -9.61
CA TYR A 59 -15.42 -18.05 -10.71
C TYR A 59 -16.88 -18.26 -10.25
N THR A 60 -17.10 -18.64 -8.98
CA THR A 60 -18.46 -18.69 -8.40
C THR A 60 -19.10 -17.30 -8.44
N VAL A 61 -18.37 -16.27 -8.01
CA VAL A 61 -18.82 -14.87 -8.10
C VAL A 61 -18.98 -14.44 -9.55
N GLN A 62 -18.05 -14.79 -10.43
CA GLN A 62 -18.13 -14.49 -11.85
C GLN A 62 -19.42 -15.05 -12.47
N ASN A 63 -19.78 -16.29 -12.16
CA ASN A 63 -21.00 -16.93 -12.67
C ASN A 63 -22.28 -16.25 -12.17
N GLU A 64 -22.34 -15.91 -10.88
CA GLU A 64 -23.45 -15.17 -10.31
C GLU A 64 -23.59 -13.77 -10.93
N MET A 65 -22.48 -13.06 -11.12
CA MET A 65 -22.47 -11.75 -11.78
C MET A 65 -22.92 -11.82 -13.24
N THR A 66 -22.54 -12.88 -13.96
CA THR A 66 -22.97 -13.11 -15.34
C THR A 66 -24.50 -13.26 -15.42
N ARG A 67 -25.11 -13.93 -14.44
CA ARG A 67 -26.56 -14.14 -14.36
C ARG A 67 -27.33 -12.91 -13.83
N SER A 68 -26.64 -11.94 -13.23
CA SER A 68 -27.28 -10.77 -12.62
C SER A 68 -27.95 -9.82 -13.63
N GLY A 69 -27.59 -9.90 -14.92
CA GLY A 69 -28.05 -8.97 -15.95
C GLY A 69 -27.37 -7.60 -15.94
N LEU A 70 -26.56 -7.27 -14.92
CA LEU A 70 -25.93 -5.98 -14.73
C LEU A 70 -25.06 -5.54 -15.93
N ARG A 71 -24.37 -6.48 -16.58
CA ARG A 71 -23.56 -6.17 -17.76
C ARG A 71 -24.41 -5.62 -18.92
N ALA A 72 -25.55 -6.22 -19.16
CA ALA A 72 -26.47 -5.80 -20.23
C ALA A 72 -27.11 -4.45 -19.89
N GLU A 73 -27.51 -4.26 -18.64
CA GLU A 73 -28.05 -2.98 -18.14
C GLU A 73 -27.07 -1.82 -18.35
N LEU A 74 -25.80 -2.02 -18.05
CA LEU A 74 -24.76 -1.01 -18.22
C LEU A 74 -24.28 -0.87 -19.68
N GLY A 75 -24.57 -1.84 -20.55
CA GLY A 75 -23.97 -1.90 -21.89
C GLY A 75 -22.45 -2.02 -21.86
N LEU A 76 -21.88 -2.60 -20.80
CA LEU A 76 -20.44 -2.68 -20.60
C LEU A 76 -19.86 -3.88 -21.36
N PRO A 77 -18.79 -3.70 -22.16
CA PRO A 77 -18.08 -4.80 -22.80
C PRO A 77 -17.59 -5.83 -21.78
N SER A 78 -17.66 -7.11 -22.14
CA SER A 78 -17.28 -8.23 -21.26
C SER A 78 -15.86 -8.10 -20.71
N VAL A 79 -14.93 -7.61 -21.52
CA VAL A 79 -13.52 -7.41 -21.11
C VAL A 79 -13.36 -6.46 -19.92
N TYR A 80 -14.21 -5.45 -19.78
CA TYR A 80 -14.23 -4.54 -18.65
C TYR A 80 -15.04 -5.08 -17.48
N PHE A 81 -16.19 -5.68 -17.78
CA PHE A 81 -17.07 -6.23 -16.77
C PHE A 81 -16.39 -7.28 -15.89
N TYR A 82 -15.76 -8.27 -16.51
CA TYR A 82 -15.09 -9.34 -15.77
C TYR A 82 -13.84 -8.85 -15.03
N LEU A 83 -13.07 -7.93 -15.61
CA LEU A 83 -11.93 -7.36 -14.89
C LEU A 83 -12.37 -6.55 -13.68
N ALA A 84 -13.45 -5.79 -13.77
CA ALA A 84 -13.99 -5.06 -12.62
C ALA A 84 -14.45 -6.01 -11.50
N ILE A 85 -15.02 -7.17 -11.85
CA ILE A 85 -15.35 -8.22 -10.87
C ILE A 85 -14.09 -8.75 -10.18
N PHE A 86 -13.05 -9.10 -10.95
CA PHE A 86 -11.81 -9.63 -10.38
C PHE A 86 -11.05 -8.58 -9.55
N ASP A 87 -11.05 -7.32 -9.94
CA ASP A 87 -10.50 -6.23 -9.15
C ASP A 87 -11.24 -6.11 -7.81
N ALA A 88 -12.58 -6.16 -7.83
CA ALA A 88 -13.38 -6.13 -6.61
C ALA A 88 -13.14 -7.34 -5.72
N LEU A 89 -12.98 -8.54 -6.27
CA LEU A 89 -12.63 -9.73 -5.52
C LEU A 89 -11.24 -9.62 -4.88
N GLY A 90 -10.27 -9.06 -5.59
CA GLY A 90 -8.94 -8.76 -5.05
C GLY A 90 -9.00 -7.81 -3.86
N ASP A 91 -9.81 -6.76 -3.96
CA ASP A 91 -10.04 -5.79 -2.88
C ASP A 91 -10.69 -6.46 -1.66
N ILE A 92 -11.71 -7.30 -1.86
CA ILE A 92 -12.38 -8.06 -0.78
C ILE A 92 -11.41 -9.00 -0.08
N LYS A 93 -10.63 -9.77 -0.84
CA LYS A 93 -9.61 -10.69 -0.28
C LYS A 93 -8.56 -9.95 0.52
N SER A 94 -8.10 -8.80 0.02
CA SER A 94 -7.17 -7.93 0.73
C SER A 94 -7.76 -7.38 2.03
N GLN A 95 -9.04 -7.05 2.05
CA GLN A 95 -9.71 -6.59 3.26
C GLN A 95 -9.83 -7.71 4.29
N TRP A 96 -10.19 -8.92 3.90
CA TRP A 96 -10.21 -10.07 4.80
C TRP A 96 -8.82 -10.37 5.38
N THR A 97 -7.78 -10.25 4.57
CA THR A 97 -6.39 -10.38 5.04
C THR A 97 -6.05 -9.34 6.10
N ARG A 98 -6.45 -8.08 5.91
CA ARG A 98 -6.28 -7.02 6.92
C ARG A 98 -7.07 -7.30 8.19
N THR A 99 -8.32 -7.75 8.06
CA THR A 99 -9.15 -8.13 9.21
C THR A 99 -8.50 -9.26 10.01
N LYS A 100 -8.09 -10.34 9.35
CA LYS A 100 -7.37 -11.45 9.99
C LYS A 100 -6.09 -11.00 10.68
N SER A 101 -5.28 -10.18 10.02
CA SER A 101 -4.04 -9.63 10.60
C SER A 101 -4.30 -8.77 11.85
N LYS A 102 -5.40 -8.02 11.86
CA LYS A 102 -5.86 -7.29 13.05
C LYS A 102 -6.21 -8.23 14.18
N LEU A 103 -6.98 -9.28 13.89
CA LEU A 103 -7.40 -10.28 14.88
C LEU A 103 -6.20 -11.06 15.45
N PHE A 104 -5.24 -11.44 14.63
CA PHE A 104 -3.99 -12.06 15.08
C PHE A 104 -3.29 -11.21 16.15
N ARG A 105 -3.20 -9.89 15.90
CA ARG A 105 -2.57 -8.96 16.88
C ARG A 105 -3.37 -8.81 18.14
N LEU A 106 -4.70 -8.79 18.06
CA LEU A 106 -5.58 -8.70 19.23
C LEU A 106 -5.50 -9.96 20.10
N ILE A 107 -5.51 -11.14 19.47
CA ILE A 107 -5.36 -12.42 20.17
C ILE A 107 -4.00 -12.52 20.85
N ALA A 108 -2.92 -12.15 20.14
CA ALA A 108 -1.57 -12.19 20.71
C ALA A 108 -1.39 -11.30 21.95
N LYS A 109 -2.10 -10.17 21.99
CA LYS A 109 -2.04 -9.19 23.09
C LYS A 109 -3.07 -9.42 24.19
N ASN A 110 -3.93 -10.41 24.05
CA ASN A 110 -4.95 -10.69 25.04
C ASN A 110 -4.34 -11.47 26.20
N GLU A 111 -4.21 -10.84 27.36
CA GLU A 111 -3.65 -11.41 28.58
C GLU A 111 -4.63 -12.31 29.33
N GLU A 112 -5.94 -12.20 29.03
CA GLU A 112 -6.99 -13.02 29.65
C GLU A 112 -7.16 -14.39 28.99
N MET A 113 -6.55 -14.61 27.82
CA MET A 113 -6.62 -15.87 27.08
C MET A 113 -5.46 -16.80 27.43
N THR A 114 -5.76 -18.09 27.56
CA THR A 114 -4.73 -19.13 27.66
C THR A 114 -4.01 -19.32 26.32
N GLU A 115 -2.84 -19.96 26.32
CA GLU A 115 -2.11 -20.23 25.07
C GLU A 115 -2.85 -21.24 24.18
N GLU A 116 -3.60 -22.17 24.76
CA GLU A 116 -4.47 -23.10 24.03
C GLU A 116 -5.60 -22.36 23.31
N GLU A 117 -6.28 -21.42 24.00
CA GLU A 117 -7.32 -20.57 23.39
C GLU A 117 -6.75 -19.72 22.25
N LYS A 118 -5.56 -19.13 22.44
CA LYS A 118 -4.87 -18.37 21.38
C LYS A 118 -4.48 -19.26 20.21
N HIS A 119 -3.99 -20.48 20.48
CA HIS A 119 -3.62 -21.43 19.44
C HIS A 119 -4.83 -21.85 18.61
N TYR A 120 -5.93 -22.18 19.28
CA TYR A 120 -7.19 -22.52 18.63
C TYR A 120 -7.70 -21.41 17.70
N LEU A 121 -7.75 -20.18 18.19
CA LEU A 121 -8.17 -19.02 17.37
C LEU A 121 -7.22 -18.74 16.21
N ARG A 122 -5.91 -18.91 16.39
CA ARG A 122 -4.93 -18.77 15.31
C ARG A 122 -5.12 -19.84 14.24
N PHE A 123 -5.45 -21.06 14.63
CA PHE A 123 -5.79 -22.14 13.69
C PHE A 123 -7.01 -21.76 12.84
N LEU A 124 -8.10 -21.31 13.46
CA LEU A 124 -9.31 -20.86 12.74
C LEU A 124 -9.00 -19.73 11.76
N LEU A 125 -8.18 -18.77 12.14
CA LEU A 125 -7.80 -17.65 11.26
C LEU A 125 -6.94 -18.08 10.05
N LYS A 126 -6.14 -19.14 10.21
CA LYS A 126 -5.27 -19.65 9.13
C LYS A 126 -6.01 -20.55 8.15
N VAL A 127 -6.99 -21.31 8.61
CA VAL A 127 -7.71 -22.31 7.82
C VAL A 127 -9.01 -21.69 7.28
N ASN A 128 -9.04 -21.34 6.01
CA ASN A 128 -10.15 -20.61 5.40
C ASN A 128 -11.50 -21.30 5.58
N ASN A 129 -11.56 -22.62 5.40
CA ASN A 129 -12.81 -23.37 5.54
C ASN A 129 -13.32 -23.38 6.99
N ALA A 130 -12.43 -23.49 7.98
CA ALA A 130 -12.78 -23.39 9.39
C ALA A 130 -13.25 -21.98 9.74
N PHE A 131 -12.55 -20.97 9.29
CA PHE A 131 -12.89 -19.56 9.49
C PHE A 131 -14.28 -19.22 8.94
N GLU A 132 -14.56 -19.63 7.70
CA GLU A 132 -15.86 -19.45 7.06
C GLU A 132 -16.96 -20.16 7.80
N ALA A 133 -16.73 -21.44 8.15
CA ALA A 133 -17.72 -22.26 8.85
C ALA A 133 -18.12 -21.67 10.21
N VAL A 134 -17.16 -21.18 11.00
CA VAL A 134 -17.43 -20.51 12.28
C VAL A 134 -18.27 -19.26 12.10
N LEU A 135 -17.92 -18.41 11.14
CA LEU A 135 -18.61 -17.13 10.91
C LEU A 135 -20.02 -17.31 10.39
N ASN A 136 -20.26 -18.33 9.55
CA ASN A 136 -21.56 -18.65 8.98
C ASN A 136 -22.33 -19.72 9.75
N GLN A 137 -21.80 -20.13 10.91
CA GLN A 137 -22.44 -21.12 11.80
C GLN A 137 -22.70 -22.47 11.14
N HIS A 138 -21.75 -22.92 10.33
CA HIS A 138 -21.73 -24.27 9.75
C HIS A 138 -20.84 -25.20 10.55
N SER A 139 -21.05 -26.50 10.37
CA SER A 139 -20.14 -27.52 10.88
C SER A 139 -18.78 -27.39 10.21
N ILE A 140 -17.72 -27.50 11.00
CA ILE A 140 -16.35 -27.48 10.49
C ILE A 140 -16.02 -28.86 9.94
N VAL A 141 -15.77 -28.94 8.64
CA VAL A 141 -15.34 -30.15 7.96
C VAL A 141 -14.03 -29.85 7.24
N LEU A 142 -12.96 -30.54 7.63
CA LEU A 142 -11.62 -30.35 7.13
C LEU A 142 -11.05 -31.64 6.53
N PRO A 143 -10.10 -31.57 5.58
CA PRO A 143 -9.49 -32.78 5.04
C PRO A 143 -8.52 -33.43 6.05
N GLY A 144 -8.59 -34.75 6.16
CA GLY A 144 -7.63 -35.67 6.77
C GLY A 144 -6.89 -35.17 8.02
N ASP A 145 -5.63 -34.83 7.86
CA ASP A 145 -4.76 -34.41 8.98
C ASP A 145 -5.19 -33.11 9.64
N MET A 146 -5.77 -32.18 8.89
CA MET A 146 -6.28 -30.92 9.44
C MET A 146 -7.49 -31.15 10.35
N GLN A 147 -8.34 -32.14 10.04
CA GLN A 147 -9.47 -32.49 10.89
C GLN A 147 -9.01 -33.03 12.25
N ARG A 148 -7.99 -33.91 12.25
CA ARG A 148 -7.39 -34.43 13.47
C ARG A 148 -6.76 -33.34 14.33
N GLN A 149 -6.03 -32.40 13.69
CA GLN A 149 -5.47 -31.24 14.40
C GLN A 149 -6.57 -30.38 15.02
N TYR A 150 -7.64 -30.13 14.28
CA TYR A 150 -8.77 -29.37 14.77
C TYR A 150 -9.41 -30.03 16.00
N GLU A 151 -9.70 -31.33 15.91
CA GLU A 151 -10.32 -32.12 17.00
C GLU A 151 -9.44 -32.07 18.26
N ALA A 152 -8.13 -32.26 18.13
CA ALA A 152 -7.21 -32.16 19.25
C ALA A 152 -7.21 -30.77 19.92
N LEU A 153 -7.35 -29.69 19.12
CA LEU A 153 -7.43 -28.33 19.65
C LEU A 153 -8.75 -28.06 20.39
N THR A 154 -9.84 -28.73 20.02
CA THR A 154 -11.15 -28.55 20.66
C THR A 154 -11.19 -29.11 22.07
N GLU A 155 -10.38 -30.12 22.41
CA GLU A 155 -10.35 -30.74 23.72
C GLU A 155 -9.86 -29.78 24.83
N ALA A 156 -9.05 -28.81 24.49
CA ALA A 156 -8.38 -27.91 25.42
C ALA A 156 -9.09 -26.56 25.63
N VAL A 157 -10.20 -26.30 24.92
CA VAL A 157 -10.85 -24.99 24.91
C VAL A 157 -12.38 -25.07 24.97
N ASP A 158 -13.01 -24.02 25.49
CA ASP A 158 -14.44 -23.80 25.29
C ASP A 158 -14.71 -23.31 23.87
N VAL A 159 -15.02 -24.25 22.97
CA VAL A 159 -15.22 -24.00 21.54
C VAL A 159 -16.29 -22.94 21.30
N GLU A 160 -17.40 -23.00 22.03
CA GLU A 160 -18.51 -22.05 21.84
C GLU A 160 -18.13 -20.64 22.26
N LYS A 161 -17.42 -20.49 23.37
CA LYS A 161 -16.85 -19.20 23.81
C LYS A 161 -15.91 -18.63 22.79
N MET A 162 -15.02 -19.46 22.21
CA MET A 162 -14.05 -19.03 21.19
C MET A 162 -14.73 -18.62 19.88
N HIS A 163 -15.72 -19.37 19.44
CA HIS A 163 -16.50 -19.02 18.23
C HIS A 163 -17.26 -17.69 18.43
N ARG A 164 -17.92 -17.52 19.57
CA ARG A 164 -18.60 -16.25 19.90
C ARG A 164 -17.63 -15.06 19.95
N TYR A 165 -16.45 -15.27 20.53
CA TYR A 165 -15.40 -14.25 20.54
C TYR A 165 -14.99 -13.87 19.11
N LEU A 166 -14.63 -14.85 18.26
CA LEU A 166 -14.22 -14.62 16.89
C LEU A 166 -15.29 -13.87 16.08
N CYS A 167 -16.53 -14.32 16.15
CA CYS A 167 -17.65 -13.66 15.46
C CYS A 167 -17.85 -12.21 15.91
N ARG A 168 -17.74 -11.91 17.21
CA ARG A 168 -17.83 -10.53 17.72
C ARG A 168 -16.70 -9.65 17.18
N GLN A 169 -15.47 -10.16 17.19
CA GLN A 169 -14.32 -9.40 16.71
C GLN A 169 -14.40 -9.14 15.19
N VAL A 170 -14.82 -10.14 14.43
CA VAL A 170 -15.01 -9.96 12.98
C VAL A 170 -16.09 -8.91 12.71
N ARG A 171 -17.24 -8.97 13.34
CA ARG A 171 -18.31 -7.97 13.19
C ARG A 171 -17.86 -6.55 13.55
N LYS A 172 -16.96 -6.43 14.53
CA LYS A 172 -16.41 -5.14 14.97
C LYS A 172 -15.42 -4.54 13.97
N TYR A 173 -14.61 -5.36 13.34
CA TYR A 173 -13.47 -4.88 12.55
C TYR A 173 -13.58 -5.10 11.04
N HIS A 174 -14.50 -5.93 10.60
CA HIS A 174 -14.77 -6.15 9.18
C HIS A 174 -16.01 -5.37 8.75
N GLY A 175 -15.86 -4.56 7.70
CA GLY A 175 -16.96 -3.83 7.08
C GLY A 175 -16.98 -4.08 5.57
N LYS A 176 -18.12 -3.89 4.94
CA LYS A 176 -18.22 -3.92 3.49
C LYS A 176 -17.48 -2.71 2.89
N GLN A 177 -16.81 -2.95 1.78
CA GLN A 177 -16.15 -1.90 1.01
C GLN A 177 -17.16 -1.12 0.17
N HIS A 178 -16.81 0.11 -0.14
CA HIS A 178 -17.47 0.95 -1.11
C HIS A 178 -16.42 1.87 -1.75
N THR A 179 -16.52 2.10 -3.05
CA THR A 179 -15.67 3.05 -3.74
C THR A 179 -16.49 4.18 -4.36
N ASP A 180 -16.11 5.42 -4.04
CA ASP A 180 -16.62 6.62 -4.69
C ASP A 180 -15.79 6.99 -5.94
N SER A 181 -14.70 6.28 -6.18
CA SER A 181 -13.78 6.57 -7.28
C SER A 181 -14.30 5.99 -8.58
N ALA A 182 -14.45 6.85 -9.58
CA ALA A 182 -14.81 6.51 -10.95
C ALA A 182 -13.78 7.09 -11.94
N ASN A 183 -12.50 7.06 -11.59
CA ASN A 183 -11.41 7.69 -12.33
C ASN A 183 -10.38 6.70 -12.88
N GLY A 184 -10.72 5.43 -12.97
CA GLY A 184 -9.82 4.44 -13.55
C GLY A 184 -10.45 3.06 -13.65
N PHE A 185 -9.83 2.22 -14.46
CA PHE A 185 -10.25 0.84 -14.68
C PHE A 185 -9.12 -0.02 -15.24
N SER A 186 -9.22 -1.32 -15.04
CA SER A 186 -8.27 -2.30 -15.57
C SER A 186 -8.60 -2.68 -17.01
N LEU A 187 -7.55 -2.94 -17.81
CA LEU A 187 -7.65 -3.39 -19.19
C LEU A 187 -6.87 -4.69 -19.40
N SER A 188 -7.52 -5.68 -20.02
CA SER A 188 -6.82 -6.85 -20.54
C SER A 188 -6.20 -6.54 -21.90
N MET A 189 -5.29 -7.41 -22.37
CA MET A 189 -4.67 -7.33 -23.70
C MET A 189 -5.71 -7.30 -24.85
N LYS A 190 -6.93 -7.77 -24.65
CA LYS A 190 -8.00 -7.71 -25.64
C LYS A 190 -8.63 -6.32 -25.77
N ALA A 191 -8.51 -5.50 -24.73
CA ALA A 191 -9.11 -4.17 -24.66
C ALA A 191 -8.20 -3.06 -25.20
N TYR A 192 -6.91 -3.32 -25.44
CA TYR A 192 -5.98 -2.32 -25.93
C TYR A 192 -5.02 -2.88 -26.99
N ARG A 193 -4.36 -1.98 -27.71
CA ARG A 193 -3.31 -2.30 -28.67
C ARG A 193 -2.32 -1.14 -28.76
N TYR A 194 -1.03 -1.43 -28.58
CA TYR A 194 0.03 -0.47 -28.82
C TYR A 194 0.36 -0.41 -30.32
N GLU A 195 0.28 0.77 -30.90
CA GLU A 195 0.60 1.03 -32.30
C GLU A 195 0.79 2.53 -32.53
N ASN A 196 1.54 2.92 -33.53
CA ASN A 196 1.73 4.33 -33.96
C ASN A 196 2.24 5.27 -32.85
N GLY A 197 3.07 4.79 -31.94
CA GLY A 197 3.61 5.58 -30.84
C GLY A 197 2.61 5.91 -29.74
N GLY A 198 1.58 5.12 -29.60
CA GLY A 198 0.55 5.28 -28.61
C GLY A 198 -0.22 3.98 -28.34
N VAL A 199 -1.38 4.12 -27.73
CA VAL A 199 -2.26 3.02 -27.38
C VAL A 199 -3.67 3.27 -27.89
N TYR A 200 -4.26 2.25 -28.50
CA TYR A 200 -5.66 2.20 -28.87
C TYR A 200 -6.45 1.47 -27.77
N ILE A 201 -7.46 2.11 -27.21
CA ILE A 201 -8.27 1.60 -26.09
C ILE A 201 -9.71 1.39 -26.60
N ALA A 202 -10.26 0.19 -26.38
CA ALA A 202 -11.63 -0.13 -26.75
C ALA A 202 -12.63 0.71 -25.96
N THR A 203 -13.66 1.21 -26.63
CA THR A 203 -14.77 1.93 -26.01
C THR A 203 -15.96 1.04 -25.72
N LYS A 204 -17.03 1.58 -25.19
CA LYS A 204 -18.32 0.90 -25.08
C LYS A 204 -18.97 0.65 -26.45
N GLU A 205 -18.64 1.47 -27.43
CA GLU A 205 -19.11 1.31 -28.80
C GLU A 205 -18.36 0.20 -29.52
N LYS A 206 -19.10 -0.73 -30.12
CA LYS A 206 -18.53 -1.88 -30.81
C LYS A 206 -17.57 -1.45 -31.91
N ARG A 207 -16.36 -2.02 -31.94
CA ARG A 207 -15.30 -1.77 -32.92
C ARG A 207 -14.73 -0.36 -32.93
N LYS A 208 -15.12 0.52 -31.99
CA LYS A 208 -14.50 1.85 -31.85
C LYS A 208 -13.43 1.85 -30.77
N ARG A 209 -12.33 2.50 -31.04
CA ARG A 209 -11.19 2.66 -30.13
C ARG A 209 -10.79 4.14 -30.04
N ILE A 210 -10.30 4.53 -28.89
CA ILE A 210 -9.66 5.83 -28.65
C ILE A 210 -8.17 5.65 -28.83
N PHE A 211 -7.51 6.54 -29.55
CA PHE A 211 -6.07 6.59 -29.68
C PHE A 211 -5.48 7.63 -28.73
N ILE A 212 -4.53 7.21 -27.90
CA ILE A 212 -3.78 8.06 -26.98
C ILE A 212 -2.31 7.97 -27.34
N PRO A 213 -1.70 9.04 -27.92
CA PRO A 213 -0.27 9.10 -28.14
C PRO A 213 0.47 9.15 -26.81
N LEU A 214 1.53 8.37 -26.66
CA LEU A 214 2.30 8.24 -25.42
C LEU A 214 3.64 8.99 -25.50
N THR A 215 4.17 9.36 -24.35
CA THR A 215 5.47 10.03 -24.21
C THR A 215 6.64 9.08 -24.44
N ASP A 216 6.46 7.79 -24.24
CA ASP A 216 7.46 6.75 -24.51
C ASP A 216 6.98 5.78 -25.60
N LYS A 217 7.90 4.95 -26.11
CA LYS A 217 7.65 3.97 -27.18
C LYS A 217 7.53 2.54 -26.67
N ASN A 218 7.57 2.33 -25.35
CA ASN A 218 7.51 1.00 -24.76
C ASN A 218 6.13 0.38 -24.97
N GLN A 219 6.12 -0.92 -25.25
CA GLN A 219 4.91 -1.70 -25.47
C GLN A 219 4.86 -2.84 -24.46
N TYR A 220 3.70 -3.10 -23.92
CA TYR A 220 3.50 -4.12 -22.91
C TYR A 220 2.41 -5.10 -23.33
N ASN A 221 2.52 -6.31 -22.85
CA ASN A 221 1.60 -7.40 -23.18
C ASN A 221 1.10 -8.07 -21.88
N SER A 222 0.43 -7.28 -21.05
CA SER A 222 -0.09 -7.71 -19.76
C SER A 222 -1.37 -6.96 -19.42
N GLN A 223 -2.02 -7.33 -18.32
CA GLN A 223 -3.08 -6.50 -17.77
C GLN A 223 -2.49 -5.15 -17.31
N ILE A 224 -3.13 -4.07 -17.70
CA ILE A 224 -2.76 -2.70 -17.35
C ILE A 224 -3.90 -1.99 -16.63
N TYR A 225 -3.59 -0.91 -15.93
CA TYR A 225 -4.58 -0.04 -15.29
C TYR A 225 -4.49 1.36 -15.87
N LEU A 226 -5.64 1.90 -16.28
CA LEU A 226 -5.76 3.28 -16.77
C LEU A 226 -6.33 4.16 -15.67
N LYS A 227 -5.59 5.19 -15.26
CA LYS A 227 -6.05 6.24 -14.35
C LYS A 227 -6.33 7.51 -15.14
N LEU A 228 -7.48 8.14 -14.85
CA LEU A 228 -7.98 9.31 -15.55
C LEU A 228 -7.89 10.55 -14.67
N TYR A 229 -7.41 11.64 -15.23
CA TYR A 229 -7.35 12.97 -14.63
C TYR A 229 -8.13 13.96 -15.50
N PRO A 230 -9.47 14.01 -15.40
CA PRO A 230 -10.32 14.76 -16.32
C PRO A 230 -10.04 16.26 -16.33
N GLN A 231 -9.74 16.84 -15.17
CA GLN A 231 -9.44 18.26 -15.01
C GLN A 231 -8.16 18.68 -15.75
N GLU A 232 -7.23 17.74 -15.93
CA GLU A 232 -5.92 17.97 -16.54
C GLU A 232 -5.85 17.42 -17.97
N HIS A 233 -6.95 16.87 -18.48
CA HIS A 233 -6.97 16.15 -19.77
C HIS A 233 -5.85 15.12 -19.91
N ARG A 234 -5.49 14.50 -18.78
CA ARG A 234 -4.36 13.59 -18.65
C ARG A 234 -4.83 12.18 -18.31
N VAL A 235 -4.09 11.22 -18.81
CA VAL A 235 -4.23 9.80 -18.45
C VAL A 235 -2.88 9.22 -18.02
N GLU A 236 -2.93 8.24 -17.16
CA GLU A 236 -1.76 7.50 -16.69
C GLU A 236 -2.02 6.02 -16.86
N ILE A 237 -1.14 5.33 -17.57
CA ILE A 237 -1.17 3.87 -17.69
C ILE A 237 -0.20 3.30 -16.66
N LYS A 238 -0.69 2.41 -15.79
CA LYS A 238 0.10 1.68 -14.82
C LYS A 238 0.26 0.25 -15.28
N VAL A 239 1.50 -0.16 -15.50
CA VAL A 239 1.84 -1.50 -16.01
C VAL A 239 2.64 -2.25 -14.95
N PRO A 240 2.09 -3.33 -14.35
CA PRO A 240 2.86 -4.21 -13.50
C PRO A 240 3.77 -5.10 -14.37
N VAL A 241 5.07 -5.03 -14.13
CA VAL A 241 6.06 -5.83 -14.84
C VAL A 241 6.94 -6.62 -13.88
N GLN A 242 7.35 -7.81 -14.29
CA GLN A 242 8.35 -8.60 -13.56
C GLN A 242 9.71 -8.27 -14.13
N VAL A 243 10.54 -7.61 -13.32
CA VAL A 243 11.92 -7.26 -13.70
C VAL A 243 12.92 -8.18 -13.00
N LYS A 244 14.01 -8.49 -13.69
CA LYS A 244 15.13 -9.18 -13.06
C LYS A 244 15.78 -8.24 -12.05
N VAL A 245 16.17 -8.77 -10.91
CA VAL A 245 17.00 -8.06 -9.94
C VAL A 245 18.34 -7.72 -10.60
N ARG A 246 18.76 -6.47 -10.44
CA ARG A 246 20.04 -5.97 -10.99
C ARG A 246 21.13 -6.16 -9.96
N GLU A 247 22.30 -6.56 -10.44
CA GLU A 247 23.52 -6.61 -9.65
C GLU A 247 24.54 -5.65 -10.26
N TYR A 248 25.12 -4.82 -9.40
CA TYR A 248 26.12 -3.84 -9.81
C TYR A 248 27.44 -4.14 -9.10
N ALA A 249 28.49 -4.42 -9.88
CA ALA A 249 29.80 -4.71 -9.34
C ALA A 249 30.41 -3.55 -8.54
N GLU A 250 30.03 -2.31 -8.89
CA GLU A 250 30.47 -1.09 -8.22
C GLU A 250 29.76 -0.81 -6.89
N TYR A 251 28.68 -1.55 -6.56
CA TYR A 251 27.98 -1.41 -5.29
C TYR A 251 28.69 -2.23 -4.22
N SER A 252 29.59 -1.60 -3.49
CA SER A 252 30.46 -2.27 -2.51
C SER A 252 30.39 -1.70 -1.11
N GLY A 253 29.90 -0.46 -0.96
CA GLY A 253 29.89 0.27 0.31
C GLY A 253 28.91 -0.26 1.34
N GLN A 254 29.22 -0.02 2.60
CA GLN A 254 28.29 -0.17 3.72
C GLN A 254 27.90 1.22 4.20
N VAL A 255 26.63 1.53 4.25
CA VAL A 255 26.11 2.86 4.58
C VAL A 255 25.14 2.78 5.75
N GLY A 256 25.45 3.48 6.83
CA GLY A 256 24.48 3.76 7.87
C GLY A 256 23.63 4.98 7.46
N ALA A 257 22.33 4.95 7.72
CA ALA A 257 21.45 6.06 7.40
C ALA A 257 20.44 6.33 8.50
N ALA A 258 20.08 7.59 8.70
CA ALA A 258 19.07 8.04 9.65
C ALA A 258 17.96 8.79 8.93
N PHE A 259 16.70 8.52 9.32
CA PHE A 259 15.54 9.25 8.81
C PHE A 259 15.31 10.56 9.53
N GLY A 260 14.82 11.56 8.79
CA GLY A 260 14.37 12.84 9.32
C GLY A 260 13.08 13.33 8.68
N MET A 261 12.43 14.29 9.32
CA MET A 261 11.23 14.96 8.78
C MET A 261 11.59 16.22 7.97
N ILE A 262 12.72 16.84 8.23
CA ILE A 262 13.20 18.03 7.51
C ILE A 262 14.06 17.59 6.34
N VAL A 263 15.10 16.83 6.63
CA VAL A 263 15.94 16.13 5.64
C VAL A 263 15.57 14.66 5.67
N MET A 264 15.31 14.06 4.51
CA MET A 264 14.78 12.71 4.42
C MET A 264 15.74 11.64 4.94
N LEU A 265 17.00 11.69 4.51
CA LEU A 265 18.06 10.77 4.91
C LEU A 265 19.36 11.52 5.15
N THR A 266 20.07 11.11 6.20
CA THR A 266 21.46 11.50 6.47
C THR A 266 22.30 10.25 6.62
N THR A 267 23.46 10.18 5.95
CA THR A 267 24.37 9.03 6.01
C THR A 267 25.35 9.16 7.18
N ASP A 268 26.04 8.06 7.49
CA ASP A 268 27.12 8.00 8.48
C ASP A 268 28.33 8.88 8.13
N GLU A 269 28.48 9.27 6.87
CA GLU A 269 29.50 10.23 6.41
C GLU A 269 28.99 11.69 6.39
N GLY A 270 27.72 11.91 6.70
CA GLY A 270 27.09 13.22 6.75
C GLY A 270 26.50 13.68 5.40
N HIS A 271 26.45 12.83 4.40
CA HIS A 271 25.75 13.15 3.16
C HIS A 271 24.25 13.20 3.41
N VAL A 272 23.56 14.15 2.77
CA VAL A 272 22.13 14.37 2.95
C VAL A 272 21.37 14.18 1.64
N TYR A 273 20.17 13.61 1.76
CA TYR A 273 19.25 13.38 0.64
C TYR A 273 17.85 13.79 1.04
N GLY A 274 17.16 14.45 0.13
CA GLY A 274 15.81 14.93 0.39
C GLY A 274 15.77 16.14 1.33
N GLU A 275 16.62 17.13 1.13
CA GLU A 275 16.70 18.35 1.94
C GLU A 275 15.40 19.16 1.93
N ARG A 276 14.61 19.08 0.87
CA ARG A 276 13.34 19.78 0.73
C ARG A 276 12.13 19.00 1.27
N LEU A 277 12.34 17.87 1.91
CA LEU A 277 11.21 17.10 2.48
C LEU A 277 10.42 17.95 3.48
N GLY A 278 11.10 18.70 4.34
CA GLY A 278 10.48 19.61 5.32
C GLY A 278 9.59 20.66 4.68
N ASP A 279 9.99 21.22 3.54
CA ASP A 279 9.21 22.22 2.80
C ASP A 279 7.92 21.61 2.24
N TYR A 280 8.00 20.43 1.60
CA TYR A 280 6.82 19.70 1.12
C TYR A 280 5.85 19.34 2.24
N LEU A 281 6.39 18.90 3.39
CA LEU A 281 5.56 18.54 4.55
C LEU A 281 4.93 19.77 5.20
N ALA A 282 5.62 20.91 5.23
CA ALA A 282 5.09 22.15 5.77
C ALA A 282 3.93 22.66 4.91
N GLU A 283 4.11 22.74 3.60
CA GLU A 283 3.07 23.16 2.65
C GLU A 283 1.86 22.23 2.68
N TYR A 284 2.08 20.93 2.59
CA TYR A 284 1.01 19.94 2.67
C TYR A 284 0.29 19.97 4.02
N GLY A 285 1.03 20.05 5.11
CA GLY A 285 0.49 20.11 6.47
C GLY A 285 -0.34 21.35 6.73
N GLU A 286 0.05 22.50 6.23
CA GLU A 286 -0.70 23.74 6.34
C GLU A 286 -2.02 23.65 5.56
N TRP A 287 -1.97 23.18 4.33
CA TRP A 287 -3.16 22.95 3.52
C TRP A 287 -4.13 21.96 4.20
N VAL A 288 -3.65 20.81 4.70
CA VAL A 288 -4.50 19.81 5.40
C VAL A 288 -5.14 20.43 6.65
N ARG A 289 -4.41 21.25 7.40
CA ARG A 289 -4.91 21.90 8.60
C ARG A 289 -6.05 22.90 8.29
N GLU A 290 -5.89 23.70 7.24
CA GLU A 290 -6.91 24.64 6.79
C GLU A 290 -8.17 23.93 6.32
N GLN A 291 -8.02 22.90 5.49
CA GLN A 291 -9.16 22.15 4.96
C GLN A 291 -9.87 21.34 6.05
N SER A 292 -9.17 20.83 7.04
CA SER A 292 -9.78 20.10 8.17
C SER A 292 -10.71 20.99 8.98
N LYS A 293 -10.37 22.28 9.14
CA LYS A 293 -11.25 23.25 9.80
C LYS A 293 -12.58 23.43 9.04
N ASN A 294 -12.51 23.50 7.72
CA ASN A 294 -13.67 23.69 6.86
C ASN A 294 -14.49 22.40 6.72
N TYR A 295 -13.85 21.25 6.65
CA TYR A 295 -14.48 19.95 6.48
C TYR A 295 -15.26 19.49 7.72
N ASN A 296 -14.77 19.77 8.92
CA ASN A 296 -15.42 19.36 10.16
C ASN A 296 -16.70 20.14 10.45
N ARG A 297 -16.89 21.31 9.85
CA ARG A 297 -18.10 22.13 10.03
C ARG A 297 -19.32 21.59 9.26
N ASN A 298 -19.13 20.85 8.14
CA ASN A 298 -20.22 20.44 7.25
C ASN A 298 -20.03 18.98 6.74
N ARG A 299 -19.84 18.05 7.65
CA ARG A 299 -19.46 16.65 7.35
C ARG A 299 -20.45 15.88 6.44
N LYS A 300 -21.75 16.19 6.50
CA LYS A 300 -22.80 15.46 5.78
C LYS A 300 -23.16 16.02 4.40
N GLU A 301 -22.93 17.31 4.17
CA GLU A 301 -23.41 18.02 2.98
C GLU A 301 -22.31 18.64 2.12
N ASN A 302 -21.04 18.28 2.36
CA ASN A 302 -19.92 18.98 1.75
C ASN A 302 -19.66 18.52 0.30
N PRO A 303 -20.09 19.30 -0.73
CA PRO A 303 -19.81 19.00 -2.14
C PRO A 303 -18.30 19.12 -2.47
N GLY A 304 -17.49 19.68 -1.57
CA GLY A 304 -16.04 19.83 -1.69
C GLY A 304 -15.22 18.55 -1.45
N ARG A 305 -15.86 17.46 -0.98
CA ARG A 305 -15.13 16.21 -0.67
C ARG A 305 -14.33 15.65 -1.86
N LYS A 306 -14.87 15.72 -3.07
CA LYS A 306 -14.17 15.28 -4.29
C LYS A 306 -12.98 16.19 -4.62
N LYS A 307 -13.16 17.51 -4.52
CA LYS A 307 -12.09 18.50 -4.73
C LYS A 307 -10.98 18.36 -3.68
N TYR A 308 -11.35 18.14 -2.42
CA TYR A 308 -10.40 17.88 -1.33
C TYR A 308 -9.54 16.65 -1.61
N ARG A 309 -10.18 15.52 -1.97
CA ARG A 309 -9.45 14.28 -2.29
C ARG A 309 -8.51 14.44 -3.49
N ALA A 310 -8.98 15.07 -4.57
CA ALA A 310 -8.16 15.30 -5.75
C ALA A 310 -6.93 16.17 -5.43
N LYS A 311 -7.10 17.24 -4.65
CA LYS A 311 -5.98 18.10 -4.24
C LYS A 311 -5.02 17.38 -3.29
N LYS A 312 -5.55 16.59 -2.35
CA LYS A 312 -4.75 15.74 -1.46
C LYS A 312 -3.88 14.75 -2.24
N GLU A 313 -4.48 14.05 -3.21
CA GLU A 313 -3.75 13.11 -4.08
C GLU A 313 -2.61 13.81 -4.84
N ARG A 314 -2.81 15.03 -5.33
CA ARG A 314 -1.75 15.79 -6.00
C ARG A 314 -0.56 16.11 -5.09
N TYR A 315 -0.83 16.53 -3.85
CA TYR A 315 0.24 16.74 -2.86
C TYR A 315 0.99 15.44 -2.56
N GLU A 316 0.26 14.34 -2.36
CA GLU A 316 0.85 13.04 -2.11
C GLU A 316 1.66 12.52 -3.32
N GLU A 317 1.14 12.67 -4.53
CA GLU A 317 1.85 12.28 -5.77
C GLU A 317 3.14 13.10 -5.98
N GLY A 318 3.09 14.41 -5.75
CA GLY A 318 4.27 15.28 -5.83
C GLY A 318 5.32 14.91 -4.80
N LEU A 319 4.90 14.67 -3.56
CA LEU A 319 5.76 14.23 -2.47
C LEU A 319 6.38 12.85 -2.77
N HIS A 320 5.59 11.89 -3.23
CA HIS A 320 6.07 10.56 -3.59
C HIS A 320 7.06 10.60 -4.76
N SER A 321 6.80 11.45 -5.75
CA SER A 321 7.71 11.65 -6.88
C SER A 321 9.07 12.19 -6.40
N TYR A 322 9.05 13.20 -5.55
CA TYR A 322 10.25 13.77 -4.94
C TYR A 322 11.03 12.73 -4.13
N ILE A 323 10.35 12.00 -3.25
CA ILE A 323 10.98 10.93 -2.45
C ILE A 323 11.63 9.87 -3.34
N ASN A 324 10.95 9.43 -4.39
CA ASN A 324 11.49 8.44 -5.32
C ASN A 324 12.73 8.93 -6.07
N HIS A 325 12.75 10.21 -6.46
CA HIS A 325 13.91 10.83 -7.10
C HIS A 325 15.12 10.86 -6.15
N GLU A 326 14.92 11.33 -4.93
CA GLU A 326 15.99 11.43 -3.92
C GLU A 326 16.54 10.06 -3.50
N LEU A 327 15.68 9.03 -3.40
CA LEU A 327 16.12 7.66 -3.14
C LEU A 327 16.92 7.06 -4.29
N ASN A 328 16.57 7.38 -5.53
CA ASN A 328 17.38 6.98 -6.69
C ASN A 328 18.76 7.65 -6.64
N LEU A 329 18.81 8.96 -6.34
CA LEU A 329 20.04 9.72 -6.20
C LEU A 329 20.92 9.13 -5.08
N PHE A 330 20.32 8.81 -3.92
CA PHE A 330 21.01 8.16 -2.80
C PHE A 330 21.69 6.86 -3.23
N LEU A 331 20.97 5.95 -3.88
CA LEU A 331 21.54 4.67 -4.33
C LEU A 331 22.60 4.84 -5.40
N GLN A 332 22.41 5.75 -6.34
CA GLN A 332 23.37 6.02 -7.42
C GLN A 332 24.66 6.69 -6.94
N THR A 333 24.57 7.50 -5.88
CA THR A 333 25.70 8.22 -5.31
C THR A 333 26.48 7.36 -4.34
N GLU A 334 25.80 6.76 -3.37
CA GLU A 334 26.43 5.98 -2.30
C GLU A 334 26.85 4.57 -2.76
N LYS A 335 26.20 4.04 -3.78
CA LYS A 335 26.47 2.69 -4.33
C LYS A 335 26.62 1.61 -3.26
N PRO A 336 25.66 1.48 -2.34
CA PRO A 336 25.79 0.62 -1.20
C PRO A 336 25.58 -0.85 -1.58
N LYS A 337 26.36 -1.75 -1.01
CA LYS A 337 26.07 -3.18 -0.97
C LYS A 337 25.13 -3.52 0.18
N CYS A 338 25.25 -2.77 1.28
CA CYS A 338 24.41 -2.92 2.46
C CYS A 338 24.07 -1.56 3.07
N ILE A 339 22.80 -1.39 3.48
CA ILE A 339 22.30 -0.21 4.17
C ILE A 339 21.83 -0.62 5.56
N TYR A 340 22.23 0.14 6.58
CA TYR A 340 21.80 -0.02 7.96
C TYR A 340 20.84 1.12 8.31
N LEU A 341 19.62 0.78 8.74
CA LEU A 341 18.55 1.72 9.05
C LEU A 341 18.04 1.49 10.47
N PRO A 342 17.80 2.55 11.26
CA PRO A 342 17.10 2.42 12.53
C PRO A 342 15.66 1.96 12.29
N LYS A 343 15.22 0.96 13.04
CA LYS A 343 13.81 0.56 13.07
C LYS A 343 13.01 1.67 13.73
N LEU A 344 12.21 2.36 12.94
CA LEU A 344 11.39 3.45 13.45
C LEU A 344 10.35 2.93 14.43
N PRO A 345 10.25 3.51 15.64
CA PRO A 345 9.22 3.15 16.59
C PRO A 345 7.83 3.46 16.01
N GLY A 346 6.82 2.74 16.47
CA GLY A 346 5.44 3.08 16.18
C GLY A 346 5.15 4.52 16.59
N THR A 347 4.16 5.17 15.95
CA THR A 347 3.66 6.48 16.41
C THR A 347 3.02 6.30 17.78
N GLY A 348 3.82 6.41 18.83
CA GLY A 348 3.30 6.65 20.17
C GLY A 348 2.55 8.00 20.18
N LYS A 349 1.52 8.13 20.99
CA LYS A 349 0.89 9.42 21.26
C LYS A 349 1.93 10.28 21.99
N ALA A 350 2.71 11.04 21.25
CA ALA A 350 3.57 12.06 21.84
C ALA A 350 2.66 13.21 22.29
N GLY A 351 2.29 13.22 23.57
CA GLY A 351 1.26 14.10 24.11
C GLY A 351 1.63 15.59 24.27
N ILE A 352 2.71 16.09 23.67
CA ILE A 352 3.30 17.35 24.10
C ILE A 352 2.97 18.55 23.20
N ASN A 353 2.75 18.37 21.89
CA ASN A 353 2.46 19.51 21.01
C ASN A 353 1.62 19.09 19.79
N LYS A 354 0.49 19.82 19.56
CA LYS A 354 -0.41 19.58 18.42
C LYS A 354 0.27 19.75 17.06
N LYS A 355 1.23 20.69 16.92
CA LYS A 355 1.96 20.88 15.66
C LYS A 355 2.90 19.72 15.36
N ILE A 356 3.66 19.27 16.35
CA ILE A 356 4.56 18.11 16.22
C ILE A 356 3.77 16.84 15.94
N ASN A 357 2.66 16.63 16.63
CA ASN A 357 1.79 15.47 16.39
C ASN A 357 1.19 15.49 14.99
N HIS A 358 0.83 16.66 14.46
CA HIS A 358 0.31 16.81 13.11
C HIS A 358 1.40 16.55 12.07
N ALA A 359 2.59 17.13 12.23
CA ALA A 359 3.73 16.88 11.35
C ALA A 359 4.13 15.39 11.33
N ALA A 360 4.17 14.76 12.51
CA ALA A 360 4.45 13.32 12.61
C ALA A 360 3.36 12.45 11.94
N ALA A 361 2.10 12.88 11.97
CA ALA A 361 0.99 12.16 11.34
C ALA A 361 1.04 12.21 9.81
N ILE A 362 1.52 13.31 9.23
CA ILE A 362 1.64 13.47 7.76
C ILE A 362 3.00 13.01 7.22
N TRP A 363 3.99 12.79 8.08
CA TRP A 363 5.31 12.32 7.67
C TRP A 363 5.21 10.94 7.00
N PRO A 364 5.60 10.82 5.72
CA PRO A 364 5.41 9.60 4.94
C PRO A 364 6.49 8.54 5.22
N ARG A 365 6.91 8.38 6.49
CA ARG A 365 7.98 7.46 6.91
C ARG A 365 7.75 6.02 6.46
N GLY A 366 6.50 5.56 6.52
CA GLY A 366 6.13 4.22 6.07
C GLY A 366 6.33 4.06 4.56
N TYR A 367 5.98 5.07 3.79
CA TYR A 367 6.21 5.12 2.36
C TYR A 367 7.71 5.13 2.03
N ILE A 368 8.49 6.03 2.68
CA ILE A 368 9.95 6.13 2.48
C ILE A 368 10.61 4.77 2.77
N ARG A 369 10.30 4.16 3.92
CA ARG A 369 10.82 2.84 4.30
C ARG A 369 10.47 1.76 3.27
N SER A 370 9.21 1.69 2.87
CA SER A 370 8.73 0.74 1.88
C SER A 370 9.45 0.91 0.53
N ARG A 371 9.68 2.15 0.11
CA ARG A 371 10.37 2.46 -1.15
C ARG A 371 11.86 2.12 -1.10
N ILE A 372 12.54 2.40 0.02
CA ILE A 372 13.93 1.97 0.23
C ILE A 372 14.04 0.45 0.10
N MET A 373 13.20 -0.29 0.83
CA MET A 373 13.19 -1.75 0.77
C MET A 373 12.99 -2.29 -0.65
N GLN A 374 12.02 -1.71 -1.39
CA GLN A 374 11.76 -2.11 -2.77
C GLN A 374 12.92 -1.80 -3.70
N LYS A 375 13.45 -0.57 -3.67
CA LYS A 375 14.57 -0.16 -4.52
C LYS A 375 15.86 -0.93 -4.22
N CYS A 376 16.12 -1.21 -2.96
CA CYS A 376 17.25 -2.04 -2.55
C CYS A 376 17.09 -3.47 -3.06
N ARG A 377 15.91 -4.06 -2.98
CA ARG A 377 15.63 -5.37 -3.53
C ARG A 377 15.81 -5.42 -5.06
N GLU A 378 15.34 -4.39 -5.77
CA GLU A 378 15.53 -4.27 -7.23
C GLU A 378 17.00 -4.20 -7.67
N ASN A 379 17.90 -3.75 -6.79
CA ASN A 379 19.32 -3.51 -7.06
C ASN A 379 20.27 -4.41 -6.25
N SER A 380 19.79 -5.50 -5.69
CA SER A 380 20.58 -6.44 -4.86
C SER A 380 21.32 -5.79 -3.68
N VAL A 381 20.74 -4.74 -3.11
CA VAL A 381 21.24 -4.05 -1.93
C VAL A 381 20.60 -4.66 -0.68
N LYS A 382 21.43 -5.12 0.24
CA LYS A 382 20.96 -5.64 1.52
C LYS A 382 20.52 -4.49 2.44
N VAL A 383 19.37 -4.64 3.11
CA VAL A 383 18.91 -3.70 4.13
C VAL A 383 18.87 -4.41 5.48
N VAL A 384 19.54 -3.82 6.47
CA VAL A 384 19.56 -4.29 7.86
C VAL A 384 18.85 -3.24 8.72
N GLU A 385 17.76 -3.63 9.35
CA GLU A 385 17.08 -2.79 10.33
C GLU A 385 17.63 -3.04 11.72
N VAL A 386 18.17 -2.00 12.35
CA VAL A 386 18.74 -2.06 13.69
C VAL A 386 17.77 -1.55 14.75
N LEU A 387 17.94 -1.96 15.99
CA LEU A 387 17.10 -1.49 17.10
C LEU A 387 17.25 0.03 17.26
N GLY A 388 16.10 0.73 17.27
CA GLY A 388 16.07 2.20 17.35
C GLY A 388 16.08 2.78 18.76
N LYS A 389 16.05 1.92 19.81
CA LYS A 389 16.06 2.40 21.20
C LYS A 389 17.40 3.07 21.49
N ASP A 390 17.36 4.30 21.98
CA ASP A 390 18.49 5.17 22.35
C ASP A 390 19.54 5.45 21.25
N ILE A 391 19.41 4.87 20.07
CA ILE A 391 20.36 4.99 18.94
C ILE A 391 20.68 6.44 18.57
N SER A 392 19.77 7.36 18.77
CA SER A 392 19.98 8.80 18.53
C SER A 392 20.60 9.55 19.70
N ARG A 393 20.73 8.89 20.85
CA ARG A 393 21.25 9.50 22.10
C ARG A 393 22.62 8.96 22.47
N GLU A 394 22.98 7.79 22.00
CA GLU A 394 24.30 7.21 22.25
C GLU A 394 25.36 7.88 21.39
N CYS A 395 26.53 8.07 21.96
CA CYS A 395 27.71 8.55 21.24
C CYS A 395 28.26 7.45 20.31
N SER A 396 28.40 7.74 19.02
CA SER A 396 28.93 6.77 18.06
C SER A 396 30.43 6.46 18.26
N ILE A 397 31.12 7.18 19.13
CA ILE A 397 32.54 6.97 19.44
C ILE A 397 32.72 6.15 20.71
N CYS A 398 32.03 6.50 21.81
CA CYS A 398 32.27 5.88 23.12
C CYS A 398 31.04 5.18 23.74
N GLY A 399 29.88 5.22 23.10
CA GLY A 399 28.66 4.55 23.56
C GLY A 399 27.95 5.23 24.74
N VAL A 400 28.47 6.31 25.29
CA VAL A 400 27.85 7.02 26.41
C VAL A 400 26.68 7.88 25.91
N ILE A 401 25.63 8.00 26.70
CA ILE A 401 24.47 8.84 26.38
C ILE A 401 24.94 10.32 26.35
N GLY A 402 24.72 10.96 25.23
CA GLY A 402 25.08 12.36 25.00
C GLY A 402 23.86 13.28 24.99
N GLU A 403 24.12 14.54 24.73
CA GLU A 403 23.15 15.63 24.70
C GLU A 403 22.86 16.07 23.26
N LYS A 404 21.63 16.48 23.01
CA LYS A 404 21.19 17.02 21.72
C LYS A 404 20.67 18.43 21.91
N GLN A 405 21.24 19.36 21.15
CA GLN A 405 20.80 20.74 21.16
C GLN A 405 20.81 21.33 19.74
N LYS A 406 19.69 21.85 19.29
CA LYS A 406 19.52 22.51 17.97
C LYS A 406 20.07 21.71 16.78
N GLY A 407 19.85 20.38 16.77
CA GLY A 407 20.30 19.49 15.68
C GLY A 407 21.76 19.04 15.80
N LEU A 408 22.47 19.44 16.83
CA LEU A 408 23.84 19.02 17.16
C LEU A 408 23.80 17.98 18.28
N PHE A 409 24.67 17.01 18.17
CA PHE A 409 24.96 16.01 19.19
C PHE A 409 26.30 16.38 19.88
N HIS A 410 26.34 16.30 21.19
CA HIS A 410 27.54 16.50 22.01
C HIS A 410 27.66 15.36 23.03
N CYS A 411 28.83 14.75 23.10
CA CYS A 411 29.14 13.75 24.11
C CYS A 411 29.89 14.38 25.31
N PRO A 412 29.32 14.35 26.51
CA PRO A 412 29.99 14.91 27.69
C PRO A 412 31.20 14.10 28.15
N ASN A 413 31.29 12.82 27.73
CA ASN A 413 32.38 11.95 28.15
C ASN A 413 33.63 12.09 27.27
N CYS A 414 33.50 12.03 25.95
CA CYS A 414 34.64 12.06 25.04
C CYS A 414 34.79 13.36 24.25
N GLY A 415 33.88 14.33 24.47
CA GLY A 415 33.93 15.63 23.80
C GLY A 415 33.51 15.60 22.33
N TYR A 416 33.09 14.45 21.81
CA TYR A 416 32.70 14.32 20.41
C TYR A 416 31.46 15.15 20.08
N GLN A 417 31.55 15.92 18.98
CA GLN A 417 30.46 16.76 18.47
C GLN A 417 30.22 16.47 16.99
N THR A 418 28.97 16.38 16.60
CA THR A 418 28.56 16.21 15.20
C THR A 418 27.09 16.58 15.02
N GLU A 419 26.61 16.56 13.78
CA GLU A 419 25.18 16.66 13.48
C GLU A 419 24.44 15.44 14.05
N GLU A 420 23.26 15.65 14.64
CA GLU A 420 22.48 14.62 15.36
C GLU A 420 22.18 13.39 14.49
N LYS A 421 21.80 13.63 13.22
CA LYS A 421 21.43 12.52 12.30
C LYS A 421 22.66 11.75 11.84
N THR A 422 23.79 12.41 11.67
CA THR A 422 25.06 11.77 11.36
C THR A 422 25.50 10.82 12.48
N ASN A 423 25.39 11.27 13.76
CA ASN A 423 25.63 10.40 14.90
C ASN A 423 24.70 9.17 14.90
N THR A 424 23.40 9.41 14.66
CA THR A 424 22.40 8.32 14.58
C THR A 424 22.72 7.34 13.45
N ALA A 425 23.11 7.82 12.29
CA ALA A 425 23.47 7.00 11.13
C ALA A 425 24.73 6.16 11.40
N ARG A 426 25.73 6.72 12.10
CA ARG A 426 26.93 5.99 12.55
C ARG A 426 26.60 4.87 13.53
N ASN A 427 25.68 5.14 14.48
CA ASN A 427 25.21 4.12 15.41
C ASN A 427 24.39 3.02 14.73
N ALA A 428 23.77 3.31 13.59
CA ALA A 428 23.02 2.32 12.83
C ALA A 428 23.94 1.34 12.07
N LYS A 429 25.11 1.82 11.64
CA LYS A 429 26.14 1.03 10.93
C LYS A 429 26.95 0.19 11.90
#